data_fbb8213d0e48f78d40e9e6169eff55a3
#
_entry.id   fbb8213d0e48f78d40e9e6169eff55a3
#
_cell.length_a   1.000
_cell.length_b   1.000
_cell.length_c   1.000
_cell.angle_alpha   90.00
_cell.angle_beta   90.00
_cell.angle_gamma   90.00
#
_symmetry.space_group_name_H-M   'P 1'
#
loop_
_entity.id
_entity.type
_entity.pdbx_description
1 polymer ?
#
loop_
_entity_poly.entity_id
_entity_poly.type
_entity_poly.pdbx_seq_one_letter_code
_entity_poly.pdbx_strand_id
1 'polypeptide(L)'
;EASEAANNEFRNAVWPLYEQPAREKLWAGGFACPAENYMKLVDFGQVKVVNGKQGSKSNSTRLYTIPGDSCRAPAAGVVVLARNLALTGNTVVIDHGCGVRSYLYGLQTIAVGEGALVERGQSVGSLGEELTMDFKLGSKSVNPWLLFQSSGGLFWRENQ
;
A
#
# COMPACT_ATOMS: atom_id res chain seq x y z
N GLU A 1 19.37 -8.44 3.98
CA GLU A 1 18.63 -9.29 4.88
C GLU A 1 18.23 -8.53 6.14
N ALA A 2 16.94 -8.55 6.49
CA ALA A 2 16.45 -7.78 7.62
C ALA A 2 16.87 -8.40 8.92
N SER A 3 17.27 -7.56 9.88
CA SER A 3 17.63 -8.01 11.20
C SER A 3 16.36 -8.37 11.99
N GLU A 4 16.57 -9.11 13.06
CA GLU A 4 15.46 -9.44 13.95
C GLU A 4 14.86 -8.17 14.56
N ALA A 5 15.69 -7.20 14.88
CA ALA A 5 15.21 -5.93 15.43
C ALA A 5 14.33 -5.20 14.44
N ALA A 6 14.72 -5.18 13.15
CA ALA A 6 13.92 -4.53 12.12
C ALA A 6 12.60 -5.24 11.93
N ASN A 7 12.60 -6.56 11.96
CA ASN A 7 11.36 -7.33 11.85
C ASN A 7 10.44 -7.07 13.02
N ASN A 8 10.97 -6.98 14.22
CA ASN A 8 10.18 -6.71 15.41
C ASN A 8 9.59 -5.30 15.38
N GLU A 9 10.39 -4.33 14.92
CA GLU A 9 9.89 -2.97 14.78
C GLU A 9 8.71 -2.92 13.82
N PHE A 10 8.83 -3.60 12.69
CA PHE A 10 7.76 -3.65 11.70
C PHE A 10 6.50 -4.29 12.29
N ARG A 11 6.66 -5.43 12.95
CA ARG A 11 5.51 -6.10 13.56
C ARG A 11 4.82 -5.21 14.58
N ASN A 12 5.59 -4.56 15.42
CA ASN A 12 5.02 -3.71 16.46
C ASN A 12 4.29 -2.51 15.89
N ALA A 13 4.71 -2.02 14.73
CA ALA A 13 4.06 -0.88 14.09
C ALA A 13 2.84 -1.31 13.28
N VAL A 14 2.90 -2.44 12.59
CA VAL A 14 1.91 -2.79 11.57
C VAL A 14 0.87 -3.78 12.07
N TRP A 15 1.28 -4.80 12.83
CA TRP A 15 0.33 -5.83 13.23
C TRP A 15 -0.83 -5.31 14.06
N PRO A 16 -0.66 -4.33 14.97
CA PRO A 16 -1.83 -3.80 15.68
C PRO A 16 -2.89 -3.22 14.77
N LEU A 17 -2.51 -2.78 13.58
CA LEU A 17 -3.48 -2.24 12.62
C LEU A 17 -4.48 -3.31 12.18
N TYR A 18 -4.05 -4.57 12.12
CA TYR A 18 -4.93 -5.64 11.68
C TYR A 18 -6.06 -5.91 12.67
N GLU A 19 -5.88 -5.52 13.93
CA GLU A 19 -6.88 -5.76 14.97
C GLU A 19 -7.82 -4.59 15.16
N GLN A 20 -7.58 -3.47 14.47
CA GLN A 20 -8.48 -2.34 14.57
C GLN A 20 -9.81 -2.64 13.90
N PRO A 21 -10.92 -2.20 14.48
CA PRO A 21 -12.22 -2.41 13.84
C PRO A 21 -12.26 -1.66 12.52
N ALA A 22 -13.05 -2.18 11.58
CA ALA A 22 -13.20 -1.55 10.29
C ALA A 22 -13.99 -0.25 10.45
N ARG A 23 -13.55 0.77 9.73
CA ARG A 23 -14.25 2.05 9.67
C ARG A 23 -15.32 1.98 8.60
N GLU A 24 -16.16 2.99 8.58
CA GLU A 24 -17.08 3.18 7.46
C GLU A 24 -16.28 3.40 6.19
N LYS A 25 -16.91 3.13 5.06
CA LYS A 25 -16.29 3.39 3.76
C LYS A 25 -15.99 4.87 3.61
N LEU A 26 -14.73 5.19 3.33
CA LEU A 26 -14.29 6.57 3.21
C LEU A 26 -14.02 6.99 1.77
N TRP A 27 -13.86 6.02 0.86
CA TRP A 27 -13.54 6.35 -0.53
C TRP A 27 -14.79 6.44 -1.38
N ALA A 28 -14.68 7.18 -2.49
CA ALA A 28 -15.73 7.26 -3.51
C ALA A 28 -15.05 7.04 -4.85
N GLY A 29 -15.75 6.40 -5.77
CA GLY A 29 -15.20 6.10 -7.08
C GLY A 29 -14.17 4.99 -7.01
N GLY A 30 -13.25 4.96 -7.95
CA GLY A 30 -12.23 3.92 -8.01
C GLY A 30 -10.98 4.28 -7.25
N PHE A 31 -10.06 3.35 -7.24
CA PHE A 31 -8.72 3.56 -6.69
C PHE A 31 -7.78 3.95 -7.82
N ALA A 32 -6.73 4.68 -7.49
CA ALA A 32 -5.71 5.09 -8.46
C ALA A 32 -4.35 4.57 -8.01
N CYS A 33 -3.48 4.28 -8.97
CA CYS A 33 -2.13 3.86 -8.66
C CYS A 33 -1.39 5.01 -7.96
N PRO A 34 -0.65 4.72 -6.88
CA PRO A 34 0.06 5.77 -6.15
C PRO A 34 1.16 6.45 -6.96
N ALA A 35 1.68 5.79 -7.98
CA ALA A 35 2.72 6.36 -8.83
C ALA A 35 2.13 6.61 -10.21
N GLU A 36 2.39 7.81 -10.75
CA GLU A 36 1.90 8.18 -12.07
C GLU A 36 2.76 7.58 -13.16
N ASN A 37 4.07 7.56 -12.94
CA ASN A 37 5.04 7.03 -13.90
C ASN A 37 5.79 5.88 -13.23
N TYR A 38 5.72 4.70 -13.83
CA TYR A 38 6.32 3.53 -13.21
C TYR A 38 6.56 2.42 -14.24
N MET A 39 7.44 1.49 -13.85
CA MET A 39 7.57 0.21 -14.54
C MET A 39 7.44 -0.89 -13.50
N LYS A 40 6.71 -1.94 -13.84
CA LYS A 40 6.53 -3.06 -12.91
C LYS A 40 7.84 -3.80 -12.73
N LEU A 41 8.21 -4.01 -11.47
CA LEU A 41 9.39 -4.78 -11.11
C LEU A 41 8.98 -6.17 -10.62
N VAL A 42 8.02 -6.23 -9.70
CA VAL A 42 7.44 -7.48 -9.21
C VAL A 42 5.94 -7.29 -9.15
N ASP A 43 5.20 -8.18 -9.80
CA ASP A 43 3.75 -8.08 -9.85
C ASP A 43 3.11 -8.87 -8.71
N PHE A 44 1.88 -8.51 -8.38
CA PHE A 44 1.10 -9.24 -7.40
C PHE A 44 0.86 -10.67 -7.90
N GLY A 45 1.08 -11.63 -7.01
CA GLY A 45 0.88 -13.03 -7.36
C GLY A 45 2.02 -13.64 -8.15
N GLN A 46 3.05 -12.86 -8.45
CA GLN A 46 4.20 -13.37 -9.18
C GLN A 46 4.91 -14.42 -8.36
N VAL A 47 5.21 -15.55 -8.98
CA VAL A 47 5.85 -16.66 -8.31
C VAL A 47 7.33 -16.61 -8.59
N LYS A 48 8.12 -16.72 -7.53
CA LYS A 48 9.57 -16.75 -7.65
C LYS A 48 10.01 -18.19 -7.82
N VAL A 49 10.82 -18.45 -8.84
CA VAL A 49 11.36 -19.79 -9.09
C VAL A 49 12.84 -19.77 -8.75
N VAL A 50 13.25 -20.64 -7.85
CA VAL A 50 14.64 -20.76 -7.42
C VAL A 50 15.07 -22.20 -7.58
N ASN A 51 16.12 -22.42 -8.37
CA ASN A 51 16.65 -23.75 -8.64
C ASN A 51 15.59 -24.71 -9.17
N GLY A 52 14.71 -24.19 -10.01
CA GLY A 52 13.65 -25.00 -10.60
C GLY A 52 12.48 -25.29 -9.70
N LYS A 53 12.51 -24.79 -8.47
CA LYS A 53 11.40 -25.00 -7.53
C LYS A 53 10.58 -23.74 -7.38
N GLN A 54 9.28 -23.93 -7.32
CA GLN A 54 8.35 -22.85 -7.18
C GLN A 54 8.37 -22.33 -5.75
N GLY A 55 8.59 -21.03 -5.58
CA GLY A 55 8.55 -20.40 -4.28
C GLY A 55 7.18 -19.84 -3.97
N SER A 56 7.11 -18.96 -2.98
CA SER A 56 5.85 -18.32 -2.59
C SER A 56 5.47 -17.23 -3.58
N LYS A 57 4.18 -16.95 -3.64
CA LYS A 57 3.66 -15.87 -4.45
C LYS A 57 3.92 -14.54 -3.75
N SER A 58 4.12 -13.50 -4.55
CA SER A 58 4.29 -12.16 -4.02
C SER A 58 2.94 -11.59 -3.60
N ASN A 59 2.84 -11.11 -2.37
CA ASN A 59 1.64 -10.45 -1.87
C ASN A 59 1.66 -8.96 -2.17
N SER A 60 2.82 -8.41 -2.43
CA SER A 60 2.96 -6.99 -2.71
C SER A 60 3.40 -6.79 -4.15
N THR A 61 3.27 -5.55 -4.60
CA THR A 61 3.69 -5.15 -5.94
C THR A 61 4.83 -4.16 -5.79
N ARG A 62 5.91 -4.37 -6.53
CA ARG A 62 7.04 -3.45 -6.53
C ARG A 62 7.15 -2.78 -7.89
N LEU A 63 7.38 -1.50 -7.84
CA LEU A 63 7.46 -0.67 -9.04
C LEU A 63 8.78 0.08 -9.04
N TYR A 64 9.40 0.22 -10.24
CA TYR A 64 10.39 1.25 -10.43
C TYR A 64 9.65 2.58 -10.60
N THR A 65 10.11 3.60 -9.89
CA THR A 65 9.47 4.90 -9.92
C THR A 65 10.52 5.96 -10.20
N ILE A 66 10.06 7.19 -10.40
CA ILE A 66 10.96 8.31 -10.69
C ILE A 66 11.20 9.07 -9.39
N PRO A 67 12.45 9.12 -8.92
CA PRO A 67 12.74 9.84 -7.66
C PRO A 67 12.26 11.28 -7.73
N GLY A 68 11.57 11.70 -6.69
CA GLY A 68 11.04 13.04 -6.60
C GLY A 68 9.60 13.19 -7.06
N ASP A 69 9.07 12.23 -7.80
CA ASP A 69 7.65 12.25 -8.16
C ASP A 69 6.80 12.11 -6.91
N SER A 70 5.58 12.63 -6.98
CA SER A 70 4.66 12.52 -5.85
C SER A 70 4.16 11.09 -5.69
N CYS A 71 4.09 10.64 -4.44
CA CYS A 71 3.36 9.43 -4.09
C CYS A 71 1.95 9.88 -3.69
N ARG A 72 0.94 9.37 -4.39
CA ARG A 72 -0.41 9.87 -4.24
C ARG A 72 -1.27 8.86 -3.52
N ALA A 73 -2.21 9.37 -2.73
CA ALA A 73 -3.17 8.49 -2.05
C ALA A 73 -4.03 7.80 -3.09
N PRO A 74 -4.14 6.46 -3.02
CA PRO A 74 -4.94 5.73 -4.03
C PRO A 74 -6.43 6.03 -3.94
N ALA A 75 -6.90 6.43 -2.77
CA ALA A 75 -8.30 6.75 -2.54
C ALA A 75 -8.36 7.55 -1.25
N ALA A 76 -9.52 8.14 -0.99
CA ALA A 76 -9.71 8.88 0.26
C ALA A 76 -9.60 7.96 1.46
N GLY A 77 -9.08 8.49 2.56
CA GLY A 77 -8.92 7.70 3.77
C GLY A 77 -8.24 8.48 4.88
N VAL A 78 -7.88 7.74 5.92
CA VAL A 78 -7.20 8.28 7.10
C VAL A 78 -5.82 7.64 7.17
N VAL A 79 -4.80 8.46 7.37
CA VAL A 79 -3.43 7.95 7.55
C VAL A 79 -3.34 7.34 8.94
N VAL A 80 -3.10 6.04 9.02
CA VAL A 80 -3.01 5.35 10.30
C VAL A 80 -1.58 4.99 10.68
N LEU A 81 -0.64 5.15 9.77
CA LEU A 81 0.78 4.97 10.04
C LEU A 81 1.57 5.84 9.08
N ALA A 82 2.55 6.59 9.59
CA ALA A 82 3.41 7.42 8.75
C ALA A 82 4.72 7.59 9.50
N ARG A 83 5.70 6.74 9.20
CA ARG A 83 7.00 6.77 9.88
C ARG A 83 8.03 5.97 9.11
N ASN A 84 9.28 6.19 9.45
CA ASN A 84 10.38 5.40 8.90
C ASN A 84 10.54 4.13 9.71
N LEU A 85 10.57 3.00 9.02
CA LEU A 85 10.81 1.70 9.63
C LEU A 85 12.06 1.10 9.00
N ALA A 86 12.86 0.43 9.82
CA ALA A 86 14.13 -0.13 9.32
C ALA A 86 13.90 -1.16 8.23
N LEU A 87 12.82 -1.94 8.32
CA LEU A 87 12.55 -3.00 7.35
C LEU A 87 12.04 -2.44 6.02
N THR A 88 11.19 -1.43 6.05
CA THR A 88 10.46 -1.00 4.87
C THR A 88 10.73 0.45 4.46
N GLY A 89 11.58 1.16 5.21
CA GLY A 89 11.86 2.55 4.92
C GLY A 89 10.71 3.45 5.32
N ASN A 90 10.57 4.56 4.62
CA ASN A 90 9.46 5.47 4.89
C ASN A 90 8.16 4.79 4.50
N THR A 91 7.28 4.64 5.46
CA THR A 91 6.07 3.84 5.33
C THR A 91 4.85 4.68 5.62
N VAL A 92 3.85 4.59 4.76
CA VAL A 92 2.56 5.24 4.95
C VAL A 92 1.48 4.19 4.77
N VAL A 93 0.56 4.10 5.74
CA VAL A 93 -0.59 3.22 5.65
C VAL A 93 -1.84 4.07 5.72
N ILE A 94 -2.73 3.89 4.75
CA ILE A 94 -3.99 4.64 4.66
C ILE A 94 -5.14 3.66 4.84
N ASP A 95 -6.03 3.99 5.76
CA ASP A 95 -7.24 3.22 6.01
C ASP A 95 -8.38 3.86 5.22
N HIS A 96 -8.88 3.13 4.23
CA HIS A 96 -9.93 3.64 3.34
C HIS A 96 -11.32 3.29 3.84
N GLY A 97 -11.41 2.54 4.93
CA GLY A 97 -12.69 2.07 5.44
C GLY A 97 -13.05 0.69 4.93
N CYS A 98 -14.05 0.09 5.51
CA CYS A 98 -14.53 -1.25 5.18
C CYS A 98 -13.44 -2.31 5.22
N GLY A 99 -12.39 -2.08 6.03
CA GLY A 99 -11.27 -3.01 6.14
C GLY A 99 -10.25 -2.90 5.05
N VAL A 100 -10.39 -1.95 4.13
CA VAL A 100 -9.47 -1.80 3.00
C VAL A 100 -8.39 -0.81 3.38
N ARG A 101 -7.12 -1.21 3.24
CA ARG A 101 -5.98 -0.36 3.55
C ARG A 101 -4.94 -0.48 2.47
N SER A 102 -4.27 0.63 2.19
CA SER A 102 -3.10 0.63 1.33
C SER A 102 -1.84 0.83 2.17
N TYR A 103 -0.85 -0.02 1.93
CA TYR A 103 0.44 0.00 2.61
C TYR A 103 1.47 0.40 1.58
N LEU A 104 2.11 1.56 1.79
CA LEU A 104 3.06 2.12 0.83
C LEU A 104 4.43 2.18 1.50
N TYR A 105 5.41 1.49 0.91
CA TYR A 105 6.73 1.32 1.50
C TYR A 105 7.80 1.91 0.59
N GLY A 106 8.81 2.50 1.19
CA GLY A 106 9.99 2.93 0.45
C GLY A 106 9.86 4.32 -0.14
N LEU A 107 9.02 5.17 0.42
CA LEU A 107 8.93 6.55 -0.03
C LEU A 107 10.22 7.28 0.27
N GLN A 108 10.56 8.26 -0.58
CA GLN A 108 11.72 9.10 -0.34
C GLN A 108 11.46 10.04 0.83
N THR A 109 10.28 10.66 0.87
CA THR A 109 9.86 11.50 1.98
C THR A 109 8.40 11.22 2.31
N ILE A 110 8.01 11.59 3.52
CA ILE A 110 6.61 11.49 3.97
C ILE A 110 6.11 12.92 4.18
N ALA A 111 4.94 13.24 3.62
CA ALA A 111 4.38 14.58 3.70
C ALA A 111 3.12 14.66 4.56
N VAL A 112 2.70 13.55 5.17
CA VAL A 112 1.48 13.52 5.99
C VAL A 112 1.80 12.93 7.34
N GLY A 113 0.93 13.19 8.31
CA GLY A 113 1.06 12.62 9.65
C GLY A 113 -0.06 11.67 9.96
N GLU A 114 0.14 10.86 11.00
CA GLU A 114 -0.88 9.93 11.45
C GLU A 114 -2.10 10.71 11.91
N GLY A 115 -3.27 10.23 11.50
CA GLY A 115 -4.53 10.88 11.78
C GLY A 115 -5.00 11.83 10.68
N ALA A 116 -4.15 12.12 9.70
CA ALA A 116 -4.53 13.04 8.62
C ALA A 116 -5.55 12.41 7.70
N LEU A 117 -6.50 13.21 7.25
CA LEU A 117 -7.45 12.81 6.22
C LEU A 117 -6.85 13.14 4.87
N VAL A 118 -6.94 12.23 3.94
CA VAL A 118 -6.41 12.43 2.59
C VAL A 118 -7.48 12.12 1.56
N GLU A 119 -7.37 12.77 0.40
CA GLU A 119 -8.24 12.55 -0.73
C GLU A 119 -7.50 11.73 -1.78
N ARG A 120 -8.24 11.08 -2.67
CA ARG A 120 -7.64 10.37 -3.78
C ARG A 120 -6.81 11.35 -4.61
N GLY A 121 -5.57 10.97 -4.91
CA GLY A 121 -4.67 11.80 -5.71
C GLY A 121 -3.89 12.81 -4.92
N GLN A 122 -4.16 12.96 -3.64
CA GLN A 122 -3.42 13.88 -2.79
C GLN A 122 -2.03 13.32 -2.52
N SER A 123 -1.00 14.16 -2.58
CA SER A 123 0.36 13.73 -2.32
C SER A 123 0.52 13.38 -0.84
N VAL A 124 1.06 12.21 -0.58
CA VAL A 124 1.38 11.79 0.78
C VAL A 124 2.88 11.76 1.02
N GLY A 125 3.65 12.06 -0.01
CA GLY A 125 5.11 12.11 0.08
C GLY A 125 5.70 12.08 -1.30
N SER A 126 7.00 11.85 -1.39
CA SER A 126 7.67 11.72 -2.67
C SER A 126 8.20 10.31 -2.83
N LEU A 127 8.35 9.90 -4.09
CA LEU A 127 8.82 8.58 -4.45
C LEU A 127 10.34 8.57 -4.57
N GLY A 128 10.94 7.40 -4.25
CA GLY A 128 12.33 7.13 -4.55
C GLY A 128 12.44 6.35 -5.84
N GLU A 129 13.44 5.48 -5.92
CA GLU A 129 13.65 4.66 -7.12
C GLU A 129 12.69 3.49 -7.20
N GLU A 130 12.15 3.06 -6.07
CA GLU A 130 11.21 1.95 -6.03
C GLU A 130 10.11 2.24 -5.02
N LEU A 131 8.94 1.74 -5.34
CA LEU A 131 7.80 1.77 -4.43
C LEU A 131 7.29 0.35 -4.27
N THR A 132 7.10 -0.08 -3.04
CA THR A 132 6.40 -1.33 -2.74
C THR A 132 5.02 -0.97 -2.23
N MET A 133 4.00 -1.53 -2.84
CA MET A 133 2.63 -1.29 -2.40
C MET A 133 1.94 -2.61 -2.11
N ASP A 134 1.12 -2.61 -1.07
CA ASP A 134 0.37 -3.77 -0.64
C ASP A 134 -1.01 -3.30 -0.25
N PHE A 135 -2.03 -3.77 -0.95
CA PHE A 135 -3.41 -3.42 -0.64
C PHE A 135 -4.04 -4.61 0.05
N LYS A 136 -4.65 -4.36 1.18
CA LYS A 136 -5.20 -5.44 1.99
C LYS A 136 -6.65 -5.20 2.32
N LEU A 137 -7.40 -6.30 2.38
CA LEU A 137 -8.72 -6.34 2.97
C LEU A 137 -8.56 -7.11 4.28
N GLY A 138 -8.61 -6.38 5.39
CA GLY A 138 -8.22 -6.94 6.67
C GLY A 138 -6.72 -7.22 6.67
N SER A 139 -6.34 -8.47 6.88
CA SER A 139 -4.94 -8.88 6.84
C SER A 139 -4.56 -9.59 5.55
N LYS A 140 -5.49 -9.64 4.59
CA LYS A 140 -5.29 -10.42 3.37
C LYS A 140 -5.00 -9.49 2.18
N SER A 141 -3.89 -9.74 1.51
CA SER A 141 -3.50 -8.93 0.36
C SER A 141 -4.38 -9.22 -0.83
N VAL A 142 -4.69 -8.17 -1.60
CA VAL A 142 -5.52 -8.26 -2.79
C VAL A 142 -4.76 -7.68 -3.97
N ASN A 143 -5.17 -8.06 -5.18
CA ASN A 143 -4.52 -7.61 -6.40
C ASN A 143 -4.86 -6.14 -6.64
N PRO A 144 -3.86 -5.23 -6.57
CA PRO A 144 -4.15 -3.80 -6.68
C PRO A 144 -4.62 -3.39 -8.06
N TRP A 145 -4.21 -4.13 -9.10
CA TRP A 145 -4.58 -3.74 -10.47
C TRP A 145 -6.07 -3.86 -10.70
N LEU A 146 -6.73 -4.79 -9.99
CA LEU A 146 -8.18 -4.89 -10.07
C LEU A 146 -8.86 -3.69 -9.44
N LEU A 147 -8.26 -3.12 -8.39
CA LEU A 147 -8.81 -1.92 -7.76
C LEU A 147 -8.70 -0.72 -8.67
N PHE A 148 -7.61 -0.63 -9.41
CA PHE A 148 -7.37 0.53 -10.28
C PHE A 148 -8.25 0.50 -11.52
N GLN A 149 -8.71 -0.66 -11.91
CA GLN A 149 -9.52 -0.81 -13.12
C GLN A 149 -10.98 -0.52 -12.90
N SER A 150 -11.45 -0.62 -11.67
CA SER A 150 -12.87 -0.55 -11.38
C SER A 150 -13.23 0.85 -10.94
N SER A 151 -14.27 1.43 -11.53
CA SER A 151 -14.73 2.74 -11.10
C SER A 151 -15.44 2.68 -9.77
N GLY A 152 -15.90 1.52 -9.36
CA GLY A 152 -16.58 1.35 -8.08
C GLY A 152 -15.68 0.85 -6.98
N GLY A 153 -14.42 0.58 -7.29
CA GLY A 153 -13.51 -0.03 -6.34
C GLY A 153 -13.75 -1.51 -6.24
N LEU A 154 -13.57 -2.02 -5.06
CA LEU A 154 -13.77 -3.45 -4.84
C LEU A 154 -15.21 -3.81 -5.18
N PHE A 155 -15.49 -4.89 -5.45
CA PHE A 155 -16.64 -5.68 -5.84
C PHE A 155 -17.99 -5.26 -5.32
N TRP A 156 -18.18 -4.05 -4.93
CA TRP A 156 -19.46 -3.56 -4.42
C TRP A 156 -20.37 -3.24 -5.58
N ARG A 157 -20.59 -4.23 -6.37
CA ARG A 157 -21.40 -4.06 -7.58
C ARG A 157 -22.85 -4.30 -7.30
N GLU A 158 -23.13 -4.81 -6.13
CA GLU A 158 -24.49 -5.09 -5.76
C GLU A 158 -25.34 -3.86 -5.71
N ASN A 159 -24.71 -2.71 -5.70
CA ASN A 159 -25.43 -1.45 -5.68
C ASN A 159 -25.88 -0.99 -7.02
N GLN A 160 -25.57 -1.73 -8.02
CA GLN A 160 -25.96 -1.33 -9.36
C GLN A 160 -27.39 -1.60 -9.65
#